data_28b84d20ff0a073dcc52a70bd38ab10d
#
_entry.id   28b84d20ff0a073dcc52a70bd38ab10d
#
_cell.length_a   1.000
_cell.length_b   1.000
_cell.length_c   1.000
_cell.angle_alpha   90.00
_cell.angle_beta   90.00
_cell.angle_gamma   90.00
#
_symmetry.space_group_name_H-M   'P 1'
#
loop_
_entity.id
_entity.type
_entity.pdbx_description
1 polymer ?
#
loop_
_entity_poly.entity_id
_entity_poly.type
_entity_poly.pdbx_seq_one_letter_code
_entity_poly.pdbx_strand_id
1 'polypeptide(L)'
;MAIDFATIPLPEIIEELDYESILAEMLADLTARDPSYTEILESDPGVKILEVAAARELILRQRINDALKATLLRYAIGGDLDNLAAFYGVTRLTGEGDSQLKVRTIERIMGSSSAGGASWYRYHALSASTLVRDVAVSSPEPGQVLINVLSTEGNGTASSSLLSTVSAVVQRSSVRVVTDTVTVASAAIVTVPVTAQIYLFPDTPITVFDNLQATLQAAFAAQSGLGWDVTPSWLIAQLHQSGVQRVVLQAPTNVVVCGSSQAPALGAINLTMAGRDR
;
A
#
# COMPACT_ATOMS: atom_id res chain seq x y z
N MET A 1 -10.44 13.75 -12.25
CA MET A 1 -10.07 13.50 -10.84
C MET A 1 -10.03 11.99 -10.68
N ALA A 2 -8.89 11.42 -10.35
CA ALA A 2 -8.77 9.97 -10.10
C ALA A 2 -9.49 9.63 -8.78
N ILE A 3 -10.25 8.54 -8.78
CA ILE A 3 -10.89 8.05 -7.55
C ILE A 3 -9.79 7.40 -6.70
N ASP A 4 -9.59 7.91 -5.49
CA ASP A 4 -8.73 7.26 -4.52
C ASP A 4 -9.52 6.18 -3.77
N PHE A 5 -9.34 4.93 -4.18
CA PHE A 5 -9.99 3.77 -3.55
C PHE A 5 -9.61 3.60 -2.07
N ALA A 6 -8.49 4.20 -1.62
CA ALA A 6 -8.09 4.13 -0.23
C ALA A 6 -8.94 5.03 0.69
N THR A 7 -9.60 6.05 0.15
CA THR A 7 -10.44 6.99 0.92
C THR A 7 -11.91 6.59 0.97
N ILE A 8 -12.33 5.59 0.19
CA ILE A 8 -13.72 5.12 0.21
C ILE A 8 -14.00 4.45 1.56
N PRO A 9 -15.04 4.88 2.31
CA PRO A 9 -15.38 4.26 3.58
C PRO A 9 -15.78 2.80 3.40
N LEU A 10 -15.72 2.03 4.49
CA LEU A 10 -16.31 0.69 4.51
C LEU A 10 -17.81 0.77 4.29
N PRO A 11 -18.41 -0.20 3.60
CA PRO A 11 -19.86 -0.31 3.52
C PRO A 11 -20.51 -0.42 4.90
N GLU A 12 -21.63 0.25 5.12
CA GLU A 12 -22.38 0.24 6.39
C GLU A 12 -22.85 -1.16 6.81
N ILE A 13 -22.96 -2.10 5.86
CA ILE A 13 -23.34 -3.49 6.13
C ILE A 13 -22.25 -4.30 6.85
N ILE A 14 -21.02 -3.78 6.95
CA ILE A 14 -19.96 -4.41 7.72
C ILE A 14 -20.15 -4.02 9.19
N GLU A 15 -20.50 -5.00 10.00
CA GLU A 15 -20.81 -4.84 11.41
C GLU A 15 -19.51 -4.85 12.26
N GLU A 16 -19.49 -4.03 13.32
CA GLU A 16 -18.55 -4.19 14.41
C GLU A 16 -19.13 -5.24 15.37
N LEU A 17 -18.44 -6.36 15.50
CA LEU A 17 -18.94 -7.55 16.20
C LEU A 17 -18.35 -7.62 17.61
N ASP A 18 -19.21 -7.78 18.60
CA ASP A 18 -18.84 -8.01 19.98
C ASP A 18 -19.59 -9.22 20.55
N TYR A 19 -18.84 -10.18 21.11
CA TYR A 19 -19.40 -11.41 21.66
C TYR A 19 -20.36 -11.15 22.82
N GLU A 20 -20.00 -10.25 23.72
CA GLU A 20 -20.79 -9.96 24.90
C GLU A 20 -22.14 -9.34 24.54
N SER A 21 -22.15 -8.48 23.53
CA SER A 21 -23.38 -7.89 23.00
C SER A 21 -24.30 -8.95 22.39
N ILE A 22 -23.76 -9.87 21.61
CA ILE A 22 -24.54 -10.98 21.01
C ILE A 22 -25.12 -11.88 22.11
N LEU A 23 -24.30 -12.24 23.11
CA LEU A 23 -24.76 -13.06 24.22
C LEU A 23 -25.82 -12.35 25.05
N ALA A 24 -25.67 -11.05 25.32
CA ALA A 24 -26.65 -10.25 26.04
C ALA A 24 -28.01 -10.18 25.30
N GLU A 25 -27.99 -10.00 23.98
CA GLU A 25 -29.17 -10.04 23.13
C GLU A 25 -29.88 -11.41 23.22
N MET A 26 -29.13 -12.52 23.16
CA MET A 26 -29.68 -13.87 23.27
C MET A 26 -30.31 -14.15 24.62
N LEU A 27 -29.67 -13.67 25.70
CA LEU A 27 -30.21 -13.78 27.06
C LEU A 27 -31.48 -12.95 27.25
N ALA A 28 -31.52 -11.73 26.69
CA ALA A 28 -32.71 -10.91 26.67
C ALA A 28 -33.88 -11.54 25.89
N ASP A 29 -33.58 -12.16 24.74
CA ASP A 29 -34.59 -12.86 23.93
C ASP A 29 -35.11 -14.11 24.64
N LEU A 30 -34.25 -14.86 25.32
CA LEU A 30 -34.67 -16.00 26.18
C LEU A 30 -35.64 -15.55 27.27
N THR A 31 -35.28 -14.51 28.03
CA THR A 31 -36.11 -13.97 29.11
C THR A 31 -37.45 -13.42 28.60
N ALA A 32 -37.45 -12.79 27.45
CA ALA A 32 -38.66 -12.31 26.80
C ALA A 32 -39.63 -13.45 26.38
N ARG A 33 -39.07 -14.59 25.95
CA ARG A 33 -39.85 -15.78 25.54
C ARG A 33 -40.31 -16.61 26.73
N ASP A 34 -39.50 -16.69 27.75
CA ASP A 34 -39.80 -17.40 28.99
C ASP A 34 -39.60 -16.50 30.25
N PRO A 35 -40.66 -15.75 30.65
CA PRO A 35 -40.56 -14.87 31.84
C PRO A 35 -40.37 -15.60 33.18
N SER A 36 -40.45 -16.94 33.17
CA SER A 36 -40.14 -17.72 34.38
C SER A 36 -38.61 -17.83 34.63
N TYR A 37 -37.79 -17.47 33.62
CA TYR A 37 -36.33 -17.44 33.71
C TYR A 37 -35.88 -16.15 34.43
N THR A 38 -36.00 -16.13 35.77
CA THR A 38 -35.78 -14.90 36.57
C THR A 38 -34.37 -14.75 37.08
N GLU A 39 -33.62 -15.87 37.21
CA GLU A 39 -32.22 -15.86 37.66
C GLU A 39 -31.32 -16.55 36.64
N ILE A 40 -30.42 -15.78 36.05
CA ILE A 40 -29.48 -16.25 35.06
C ILE A 40 -28.11 -16.51 35.73
N LEU A 41 -27.79 -17.79 36.01
CA LEU A 41 -26.51 -18.18 36.59
C LEU A 41 -25.56 -18.64 35.49
N GLU A 42 -24.30 -18.23 35.55
CA GLU A 42 -23.26 -18.68 34.58
C GLU A 42 -23.11 -20.22 34.53
N SER A 43 -23.50 -20.92 35.57
CA SER A 43 -23.45 -22.39 35.64
C SER A 43 -24.68 -23.07 35.04
N ASP A 44 -25.68 -22.31 34.63
CA ASP A 44 -26.91 -22.87 34.04
C ASP A 44 -26.62 -23.53 32.68
N PRO A 45 -27.05 -24.78 32.47
CA PRO A 45 -26.87 -25.46 31.18
C PRO A 45 -27.47 -24.69 29.99
N GLY A 46 -28.60 -23.96 30.19
CA GLY A 46 -29.20 -23.10 29.18
C GLY A 46 -28.29 -21.95 28.77
N VAL A 47 -27.65 -21.30 29.73
CA VAL A 47 -26.66 -20.24 29.48
C VAL A 47 -25.47 -20.78 28.71
N LYS A 48 -24.96 -21.95 29.06
CA LYS A 48 -23.83 -22.59 28.33
C LYS A 48 -24.18 -22.90 26.87
N ILE A 49 -25.44 -23.23 26.59
CA ILE A 49 -25.90 -23.43 25.18
C ILE A 49 -25.93 -22.08 24.45
N LEU A 50 -26.40 -21.01 25.10
CA LEU A 50 -26.41 -19.68 24.51
C LEU A 50 -25.01 -19.12 24.27
N GLU A 51 -24.06 -19.35 25.18
CA GLU A 51 -22.64 -19.02 24.99
C GLU A 51 -22.07 -19.66 23.72
N VAL A 52 -22.37 -20.95 23.50
CA VAL A 52 -21.95 -21.65 22.28
C VAL A 52 -22.66 -21.09 21.05
N ALA A 53 -23.96 -20.76 21.16
CA ALA A 53 -24.72 -20.16 20.07
C ALA A 53 -24.18 -18.76 19.71
N ALA A 54 -23.92 -17.91 20.69
CA ALA A 54 -23.34 -16.58 20.50
C ALA A 54 -21.95 -16.65 19.85
N ALA A 55 -21.10 -17.57 20.28
CA ALA A 55 -19.80 -17.80 19.64
C ALA A 55 -19.93 -18.23 18.18
N ARG A 56 -20.92 -19.09 17.87
CA ARG A 56 -21.19 -19.51 16.48
C ARG A 56 -21.77 -18.38 15.63
N GLU A 57 -22.63 -17.57 16.20
CA GLU A 57 -23.19 -16.41 15.51
C GLU A 57 -22.11 -15.39 15.22
N LEU A 58 -21.24 -15.08 16.18
CA LEU A 58 -20.07 -14.23 15.97
C LEU A 58 -19.22 -14.68 14.78
N ILE A 59 -18.91 -15.99 14.72
CA ILE A 59 -18.12 -16.58 13.62
C ILE A 59 -18.86 -16.43 12.28
N LEU A 60 -20.18 -16.64 12.27
CA LEU A 60 -20.98 -16.52 11.04
C LEU A 60 -21.04 -15.06 10.55
N ARG A 61 -21.32 -14.12 11.45
CA ARG A 61 -21.34 -12.68 11.11
C ARG A 61 -19.95 -12.22 10.65
N GLN A 62 -18.87 -12.67 11.31
CA GLN A 62 -17.50 -12.38 10.86
C GLN A 62 -17.25 -12.92 9.46
N ARG A 63 -17.72 -14.13 9.14
CA ARG A 63 -17.56 -14.70 7.81
C ARG A 63 -18.35 -13.92 6.74
N ILE A 64 -19.48 -13.35 7.09
CA ILE A 64 -20.24 -12.44 6.21
C ILE A 64 -19.44 -11.17 5.96
N ASN A 65 -18.88 -10.55 7.01
CA ASN A 65 -18.01 -9.38 6.90
C ASN A 65 -16.80 -9.67 6.00
N ASP A 66 -16.16 -10.82 6.17
CA ASP A 66 -14.99 -11.22 5.37
C ASP A 66 -15.38 -11.46 3.91
N ALA A 67 -16.53 -12.10 3.66
CA ALA A 67 -17.04 -12.32 2.31
C ALA A 67 -17.34 -11.00 1.60
N LEU A 68 -17.90 -10.02 2.29
CA LEU A 68 -18.14 -8.68 1.73
C LEU A 68 -16.82 -7.96 1.43
N LYS A 69 -15.85 -8.02 2.33
CA LYS A 69 -14.51 -7.44 2.11
C LYS A 69 -13.81 -8.06 0.90
N ALA A 70 -13.98 -9.37 0.69
CA ALA A 70 -13.41 -10.09 -0.45
C ALA A 70 -13.94 -9.58 -1.81
N THR A 71 -15.13 -8.99 -1.85
CA THR A 71 -15.71 -8.40 -3.08
C THR A 71 -15.23 -6.97 -3.37
N LEU A 72 -14.49 -6.35 -2.46
CA LEU A 72 -14.04 -4.98 -2.59
C LEU A 72 -12.57 -4.95 -2.98
N LEU A 73 -12.23 -4.33 -4.11
CA LEU A 73 -10.87 -4.26 -4.64
C LEU A 73 -9.84 -3.77 -3.60
N ARG A 74 -10.24 -2.86 -2.71
CA ARG A 74 -9.39 -2.35 -1.62
C ARG A 74 -8.96 -3.45 -0.66
N TYR A 75 -9.84 -4.38 -0.30
CA TYR A 75 -9.66 -5.36 0.76
C TYR A 75 -9.35 -6.77 0.25
N ALA A 76 -9.75 -7.09 -0.98
CA ALA A 76 -9.51 -8.40 -1.57
C ALA A 76 -8.01 -8.75 -1.61
N ILE A 77 -7.68 -10.01 -1.35
CA ILE A 77 -6.33 -10.58 -1.36
C ILE A 77 -6.31 -11.92 -2.05
N GLY A 78 -5.14 -12.34 -2.51
CA GLY A 78 -4.93 -13.68 -3.09
C GLY A 78 -5.94 -14.01 -4.20
N GLY A 79 -6.60 -15.15 -4.09
CA GLY A 79 -7.55 -15.65 -5.10
C GLY A 79 -8.81 -14.78 -5.29
N ASP A 80 -9.27 -14.10 -4.23
CA ASP A 80 -10.42 -13.18 -4.34
C ASP A 80 -10.05 -11.96 -5.19
N LEU A 81 -8.84 -11.44 -4.98
CA LEU A 81 -8.29 -10.35 -5.79
C LEU A 81 -8.09 -10.79 -7.25
N ASP A 82 -7.60 -12.02 -7.48
CA ASP A 82 -7.42 -12.56 -8.83
C ASP A 82 -8.75 -12.62 -9.59
N ASN A 83 -9.82 -13.07 -8.92
CA ASN A 83 -11.16 -13.12 -9.51
C ASN A 83 -11.70 -11.74 -9.84
N LEU A 84 -11.53 -10.76 -8.93
CA LEU A 84 -11.93 -9.38 -9.19
C LEU A 84 -11.14 -8.76 -10.35
N ALA A 85 -9.83 -8.98 -10.39
CA ALA A 85 -8.97 -8.50 -11.48
C ALA A 85 -9.37 -9.11 -12.83
N ALA A 86 -9.67 -10.41 -12.86
CA ALA A 86 -10.10 -11.13 -14.05
C ALA A 86 -11.39 -10.56 -14.65
N PHE A 87 -12.32 -10.06 -13.80
CA PHE A 87 -13.54 -9.39 -14.27
C PHE A 87 -13.24 -8.17 -15.15
N TYR A 88 -12.11 -7.48 -14.89
CA TYR A 88 -11.64 -6.36 -15.71
C TYR A 88 -10.62 -6.77 -16.79
N GLY A 89 -10.44 -8.07 -17.01
CA GLY A 89 -9.49 -8.60 -18.00
C GLY A 89 -8.01 -8.45 -17.57
N VAL A 90 -7.74 -8.41 -16.26
CA VAL A 90 -6.38 -8.36 -15.71
C VAL A 90 -6.05 -9.70 -15.08
N THR A 91 -4.91 -10.28 -15.44
CA THR A 91 -4.38 -11.51 -14.84
C THR A 91 -3.11 -11.20 -14.07
N ARG A 92 -2.87 -11.92 -12.97
CA ARG A 92 -1.66 -11.79 -12.17
C ARG A 92 -0.43 -12.22 -12.97
N LEU A 93 0.63 -11.42 -12.91
CA LEU A 93 1.92 -11.77 -13.47
C LEU A 93 2.65 -12.76 -12.54
N THR A 94 3.54 -13.57 -13.10
CA THR A 94 4.34 -14.50 -12.31
C THR A 94 5.18 -13.74 -11.28
N GLY A 95 5.01 -14.06 -9.99
CA GLY A 95 5.71 -13.39 -8.88
C GLY A 95 5.14 -12.02 -8.48
N GLU A 96 3.98 -11.60 -9.04
CA GLU A 96 3.35 -10.34 -8.69
C GLU A 96 2.65 -10.40 -7.34
N GLY A 97 2.92 -9.41 -6.48
CA GLY A 97 2.22 -9.24 -5.21
C GLY A 97 0.84 -8.57 -5.36
N ASP A 98 -0.01 -8.73 -4.33
CA ASP A 98 -1.37 -8.18 -4.32
C ASP A 98 -1.41 -6.66 -4.55
N SER A 99 -0.47 -5.93 -3.97
CA SER A 99 -0.42 -4.46 -4.11
C SER A 99 -0.19 -4.03 -5.55
N GLN A 100 0.70 -4.71 -6.28
CA GLN A 100 0.97 -4.42 -7.69
C GLN A 100 -0.23 -4.78 -8.56
N LEU A 101 -0.86 -5.93 -8.32
CA LEU A 101 -2.06 -6.34 -9.05
C LEU A 101 -3.21 -5.36 -8.84
N LYS A 102 -3.42 -4.85 -7.61
CA LYS A 102 -4.42 -3.81 -7.33
C LYS A 102 -4.16 -2.54 -8.15
N VAL A 103 -2.93 -2.05 -8.14
CA VAL A 103 -2.56 -0.85 -8.93
C VAL A 103 -2.86 -1.07 -10.42
N ARG A 104 -2.45 -2.20 -10.99
CA ARG A 104 -2.72 -2.53 -12.39
C ARG A 104 -4.21 -2.64 -12.69
N THR A 105 -4.98 -3.22 -11.78
CA THR A 105 -6.43 -3.34 -11.95
C THR A 105 -7.10 -1.96 -11.94
N ILE A 106 -6.70 -1.07 -11.03
CA ILE A 106 -7.19 0.32 -10.99
C ILE A 106 -6.82 1.05 -12.28
N GLU A 107 -5.58 0.96 -12.73
CA GLU A 107 -5.14 1.59 -13.99
C GLU A 107 -5.89 1.03 -15.20
N ARG A 108 -6.23 -0.26 -15.19
CA ARG A 108 -7.06 -0.88 -16.23
C ARG A 108 -8.48 -0.31 -16.24
N ILE A 109 -9.09 -0.15 -15.06
CA ILE A 109 -10.43 0.45 -14.92
C ILE A 109 -10.41 1.89 -15.41
N MET A 110 -9.44 2.70 -14.96
CA MET A 110 -9.31 4.10 -15.33
C MET A 110 -8.91 4.28 -16.80
N GLY A 111 -8.10 3.37 -17.32
CA GLY A 111 -7.65 3.34 -18.72
C GLY A 111 -8.60 2.66 -19.68
N SER A 112 -9.82 2.31 -19.28
CA SER A 112 -10.81 1.65 -20.17
C SER A 112 -11.35 2.56 -21.27
N SER A 113 -10.97 3.85 -21.27
CA SER A 113 -11.28 4.79 -22.35
C SER A 113 -10.56 4.43 -23.65
N SER A 114 -11.27 4.42 -24.77
CA SER A 114 -10.72 4.19 -26.10
C SER A 114 -9.82 5.33 -26.62
N ALA A 115 -9.69 6.43 -25.87
CA ALA A 115 -8.95 7.64 -26.29
C ALA A 115 -7.44 7.60 -25.95
N GLY A 116 -6.91 6.52 -25.37
CA GLY A 116 -5.48 6.40 -25.06
C GLY A 116 -5.00 7.35 -23.96
N GLY A 117 -5.78 7.50 -22.88
CA GLY A 117 -5.40 8.34 -21.75
C GLY A 117 -4.14 7.85 -21.03
N ALA A 118 -3.59 8.69 -20.12
CA ALA A 118 -2.36 8.37 -19.37
C ALA A 118 -2.45 7.02 -18.64
N SER A 119 -3.61 6.72 -18.02
CA SER A 119 -3.85 5.44 -17.33
C SER A 119 -3.82 4.23 -18.27
N TRP A 120 -4.20 4.40 -19.54
CA TRP A 120 -4.08 3.34 -20.53
C TRP A 120 -2.61 2.93 -20.75
N TYR A 121 -1.75 3.91 -21.04
CA TYR A 121 -0.31 3.65 -21.23
C TYR A 121 0.35 3.18 -19.93
N ARG A 122 -0.05 3.75 -18.79
CA ARG A 122 0.45 3.34 -17.48
C ARG A 122 0.12 1.87 -17.18
N TYR A 123 -1.11 1.43 -17.43
CA TYR A 123 -1.51 0.03 -17.26
C TYR A 123 -0.64 -0.91 -18.11
N HIS A 124 -0.46 -0.60 -19.38
CA HIS A 124 0.33 -1.44 -20.29
C HIS A 124 1.81 -1.47 -19.92
N ALA A 125 2.38 -0.35 -19.49
CA ALA A 125 3.77 -0.28 -19.06
C ALA A 125 3.98 -1.08 -17.76
N LEU A 126 3.10 -0.94 -16.76
CA LEU A 126 3.13 -1.74 -15.52
C LEU A 126 2.92 -3.23 -15.79
N SER A 127 2.16 -3.58 -16.82
CA SER A 127 1.88 -4.97 -17.20
C SER A 127 3.00 -5.63 -18.01
N ALA A 128 4.04 -4.86 -18.38
CA ALA A 128 5.14 -5.38 -19.17
C ALA A 128 6.08 -6.29 -18.35
N SER A 129 6.30 -5.96 -17.06
CA SER A 129 7.18 -6.72 -16.18
C SER A 129 6.90 -6.38 -14.70
N THR A 130 7.09 -7.35 -13.81
CA THR A 130 7.08 -7.14 -12.34
C THR A 130 8.25 -6.29 -11.85
N LEU A 131 9.28 -6.10 -12.67
CA LEU A 131 10.40 -5.20 -12.38
C LEU A 131 10.04 -3.72 -12.57
N VAL A 132 8.89 -3.41 -13.17
CA VAL A 132 8.36 -2.05 -13.23
C VAL A 132 7.68 -1.75 -11.90
N ARG A 133 8.27 -0.82 -11.13
CA ARG A 133 7.73 -0.39 -9.83
C ARG A 133 6.65 0.67 -9.99
N ASP A 134 6.93 1.67 -10.83
CA ASP A 134 6.03 2.80 -11.06
C ASP A 134 6.27 3.40 -12.45
N VAL A 135 5.28 4.12 -12.96
CA VAL A 135 5.32 4.71 -14.31
C VAL A 135 4.71 6.09 -14.29
N ALA A 136 5.40 7.08 -14.84
CA ALA A 136 4.82 8.37 -15.16
C ALA A 136 4.61 8.50 -16.66
N VAL A 137 3.43 8.97 -17.04
CA VAL A 137 3.07 9.23 -18.44
C VAL A 137 2.83 10.72 -18.59
N SER A 138 3.50 11.33 -19.55
CA SER A 138 3.37 12.74 -19.87
C SER A 138 3.31 12.96 -21.37
N SER A 139 2.78 14.10 -21.78
CA SER A 139 2.75 14.54 -23.18
C SER A 139 3.53 15.85 -23.27
N PRO A 140 4.84 15.82 -23.57
CA PRO A 140 5.65 17.03 -23.68
C PRO A 140 5.21 17.93 -24.84
N GLU A 141 4.75 17.33 -25.93
CA GLU A 141 4.22 18.02 -27.11
C GLU A 141 2.99 17.26 -27.66
N PRO A 142 2.13 17.91 -28.43
CA PRO A 142 0.99 17.25 -29.08
C PRO A 142 1.43 16.05 -29.91
N GLY A 143 0.78 14.90 -29.70
CA GLY A 143 1.10 13.64 -30.38
C GLY A 143 2.34 12.93 -29.86
N GLN A 144 3.03 13.47 -28.85
CA GLN A 144 4.14 12.79 -28.16
C GLN A 144 3.67 12.27 -26.80
N VAL A 145 4.03 11.02 -26.51
CA VAL A 145 3.81 10.37 -25.22
C VAL A 145 5.15 9.92 -24.66
N LEU A 146 5.54 10.47 -23.53
CA LEU A 146 6.74 10.07 -22.81
C LEU A 146 6.36 9.23 -21.58
N ILE A 147 6.92 8.04 -21.51
CA ILE A 147 6.71 7.05 -20.44
C ILE A 147 8.01 6.93 -19.65
N ASN A 148 8.03 7.44 -18.41
CA ASN A 148 9.17 7.31 -17.52
C ASN A 148 8.95 6.11 -16.60
N VAL A 149 9.88 5.17 -16.60
CA VAL A 149 9.81 3.90 -15.88
C VAL A 149 10.71 3.94 -14.65
N LEU A 150 10.15 3.66 -13.48
CA LEU A 150 10.88 3.40 -12.25
C LEU A 150 11.01 1.89 -12.05
N SER A 151 12.23 1.40 -11.85
CA SER A 151 12.50 -0.02 -11.60
C SER A 151 12.32 -0.39 -10.13
N THR A 152 12.05 -1.68 -9.86
CA THR A 152 12.17 -2.28 -8.52
C THR A 152 13.61 -2.57 -8.14
N GLU A 153 14.54 -2.58 -9.11
CA GLU A 153 15.94 -2.97 -8.92
C GLU A 153 16.84 -1.77 -8.58
N GLY A 154 17.85 -2.03 -7.78
CA GLY A 154 18.89 -1.06 -7.45
C GLY A 154 18.34 0.22 -6.81
N ASN A 155 18.71 1.36 -7.37
CA ASN A 155 18.27 2.68 -6.92
C ASN A 155 16.97 3.15 -7.63
N GLY A 156 16.35 2.29 -8.43
CA GLY A 156 15.16 2.62 -9.22
C GLY A 156 15.42 2.96 -10.68
N THR A 157 16.67 3.06 -11.11
CA THR A 157 17.02 3.27 -12.53
C THR A 157 16.64 2.05 -13.37
N ALA A 158 15.83 2.27 -14.39
CA ALA A 158 15.43 1.18 -15.28
C ALA A 158 16.59 0.79 -16.22
N SER A 159 16.89 -0.52 -16.28
CA SER A 159 17.90 -1.06 -17.20
C SER A 159 17.43 -0.95 -18.67
N SER A 160 18.37 -0.96 -19.60
CA SER A 160 18.06 -0.93 -21.04
C SER A 160 17.19 -2.11 -21.46
N SER A 161 17.38 -3.29 -20.85
CA SER A 161 16.56 -4.48 -21.12
C SER A 161 15.12 -4.28 -20.63
N LEU A 162 14.92 -3.68 -19.45
CA LEU A 162 13.58 -3.36 -18.92
C LEU A 162 12.87 -2.33 -19.80
N LEU A 163 13.58 -1.26 -20.21
CA LEU A 163 13.05 -0.25 -21.12
C LEU A 163 12.63 -0.85 -22.48
N SER A 164 13.43 -1.77 -23.02
CA SER A 164 13.09 -2.49 -24.26
C SER A 164 11.84 -3.35 -24.09
N THR A 165 11.69 -4.04 -22.95
CA THR A 165 10.51 -4.86 -22.64
C THR A 165 9.25 -3.99 -22.55
N VAL A 166 9.32 -2.87 -21.85
CA VAL A 166 8.19 -1.92 -21.73
C VAL A 166 7.87 -1.34 -23.12
N SER A 167 8.88 -0.91 -23.88
CA SER A 167 8.71 -0.35 -25.21
C SER A 167 8.01 -1.33 -26.16
N ALA A 168 8.41 -2.61 -26.13
CA ALA A 168 7.79 -3.65 -26.95
C ALA A 168 6.30 -3.85 -26.64
N VAL A 169 5.87 -3.60 -25.42
CA VAL A 169 4.44 -3.70 -25.02
C VAL A 169 3.66 -2.46 -25.45
N VAL A 170 4.15 -1.27 -25.09
CA VAL A 170 3.40 -0.02 -25.33
C VAL A 170 3.36 0.39 -26.80
N GLN A 171 4.26 -0.13 -27.61
CA GLN A 171 4.31 0.12 -29.07
C GLN A 171 3.47 -0.85 -29.90
N ARG A 172 2.82 -1.86 -29.28
CA ARG A 172 1.93 -2.78 -30.01
C ARG A 172 0.80 -2.00 -30.69
N SER A 173 0.40 -2.43 -31.87
CA SER A 173 -0.71 -1.82 -32.62
C SER A 173 -2.04 -1.84 -31.86
N SER A 174 -2.22 -2.80 -30.94
CA SER A 174 -3.38 -2.90 -30.05
C SER A 174 -3.31 -1.97 -28.83
N VAL A 175 -2.17 -1.34 -28.57
CA VAL A 175 -1.92 -0.49 -27.39
C VAL A 175 -1.69 0.96 -27.82
N ARG A 176 -0.80 1.19 -28.76
CA ARG A 176 -0.43 2.53 -29.21
C ARG A 176 -1.57 3.18 -30.00
N VAL A 177 -1.95 4.38 -29.61
CA VAL A 177 -2.86 5.22 -30.41
C VAL A 177 -2.14 5.60 -31.71
N VAL A 178 -2.85 5.56 -32.84
CA VAL A 178 -2.27 5.73 -34.19
C VAL A 178 -1.52 7.06 -34.36
N THR A 179 -2.00 8.10 -33.69
CA THR A 179 -1.43 9.46 -33.76
C THR A 179 -0.26 9.67 -32.79
N ASP A 180 -0.01 8.73 -31.88
CA ASP A 180 0.95 8.94 -30.79
C ASP A 180 2.36 8.43 -31.17
N THR A 181 3.35 9.28 -30.92
CA THR A 181 4.77 8.91 -30.90
C THR A 181 5.16 8.61 -29.47
N VAL A 182 5.28 7.30 -29.14
CA VAL A 182 5.55 6.84 -27.78
C VAL A 182 7.04 6.64 -27.56
N THR A 183 7.59 7.30 -26.56
CA THR A 183 8.99 7.17 -26.11
C THR A 183 9.02 6.62 -24.67
N VAL A 184 9.92 5.66 -24.41
CA VAL A 184 10.12 5.07 -23.09
C VAL A 184 11.50 5.44 -22.57
N ALA A 185 11.58 5.98 -21.36
CA ALA A 185 12.82 6.38 -20.72
C ALA A 185 12.84 5.94 -19.25
N SER A 186 14.02 5.88 -18.65
CA SER A 186 14.14 5.67 -17.20
C SER A 186 13.69 6.93 -16.46
N ALA A 187 13.05 6.76 -15.29
CA ALA A 187 12.85 7.84 -14.37
C ALA A 187 14.19 8.48 -13.95
N ALA A 188 14.19 9.77 -13.72
CA ALA A 188 15.36 10.46 -13.18
C ALA A 188 15.42 10.24 -11.66
N ILE A 189 16.58 9.83 -11.15
CA ILE A 189 16.77 9.50 -9.74
C ILE A 189 17.39 10.67 -9.02
N VAL A 190 16.72 11.12 -7.94
CA VAL A 190 17.20 12.17 -7.04
C VAL A 190 17.80 11.49 -5.80
N THR A 191 19.12 11.55 -5.66
CA THR A 191 19.82 10.93 -4.52
C THR A 191 19.66 11.78 -3.26
N VAL A 192 19.18 11.18 -2.17
CA VAL A 192 18.94 11.82 -0.88
C VAL A 192 19.95 11.30 0.14
N PRO A 193 21.06 12.01 0.43
CA PRO A 193 21.95 11.66 1.53
C PRO A 193 21.28 12.00 2.87
N VAL A 194 21.42 11.11 3.86
CA VAL A 194 20.86 11.32 5.20
C VAL A 194 22.00 11.36 6.22
N THR A 195 22.06 12.45 6.97
CA THR A 195 23.01 12.59 8.08
C THR A 195 22.26 13.05 9.33
N ALA A 196 22.35 12.28 10.40
CA ALA A 196 21.66 12.59 11.65
C ALA A 196 22.46 12.19 12.89
N GLN A 197 22.29 12.95 13.97
CA GLN A 197 22.76 12.61 15.31
C GLN A 197 21.58 12.04 16.10
N ILE A 198 21.82 10.90 16.74
CA ILE A 198 20.83 10.14 17.48
C ILE A 198 21.19 10.17 18.98
N TYR A 199 20.21 10.51 19.81
CA TYR A 199 20.29 10.43 21.25
C TYR A 199 19.33 9.34 21.73
N LEU A 200 19.83 8.42 22.56
CA LEU A 200 18.99 7.36 23.16
C LEU A 200 18.59 7.73 24.59
N PHE A 201 17.54 7.14 25.10
CA PHE A 201 17.28 7.16 26.53
C PHE A 201 18.36 6.37 27.29
N PRO A 202 18.62 6.67 28.59
CA PRO A 202 19.70 6.06 29.36
C PRO A 202 19.70 4.52 29.35
N ASP A 203 18.52 3.91 29.46
CA ASP A 203 18.37 2.47 29.61
C ASP A 203 18.13 1.74 28.27
N THR A 204 18.17 2.44 27.12
CA THR A 204 17.93 1.85 25.82
C THR A 204 19.13 1.00 25.36
N PRO A 205 18.93 -0.25 24.91
CA PRO A 205 19.97 -1.06 24.34
C PRO A 205 20.55 -0.41 23.05
N ILE A 206 21.88 -0.58 22.84
CA ILE A 206 22.55 -0.02 21.64
C ILE A 206 22.01 -0.60 20.33
N THR A 207 21.44 -1.81 20.37
CA THR A 207 20.84 -2.49 19.23
C THR A 207 19.69 -1.70 18.59
N VAL A 208 19.05 -0.79 19.34
CA VAL A 208 18.06 0.14 18.78
C VAL A 208 18.73 1.06 17.77
N PHE A 209 19.88 1.65 18.11
CA PHE A 209 20.64 2.49 17.20
C PHE A 209 21.13 1.69 15.97
N ASP A 210 21.67 0.49 16.20
CA ASP A 210 22.20 -0.36 15.12
C ASP A 210 21.15 -0.72 14.07
N ASN A 211 19.88 -0.82 14.48
CA ASN A 211 18.75 -1.14 13.59
C ASN A 211 18.16 0.06 12.84
N LEU A 212 18.48 1.31 13.24
CA LEU A 212 17.85 2.51 12.65
C LEU A 212 18.10 2.64 11.15
N GLN A 213 19.29 2.30 10.69
CA GLN A 213 19.61 2.36 9.26
C GLN A 213 18.76 1.40 8.45
N ALA A 214 18.61 0.15 8.90
CA ALA A 214 17.78 -0.84 8.23
C ALA A 214 16.29 -0.45 8.25
N THR A 215 15.81 0.09 9.38
CA THR A 215 14.45 0.60 9.52
C THR A 215 14.17 1.74 8.53
N LEU A 216 15.08 2.71 8.43
CA LEU A 216 14.97 3.80 7.48
C LEU A 216 14.96 3.30 6.03
N GLN A 217 15.84 2.36 5.69
CA GLN A 217 15.91 1.77 4.35
C GLN A 217 14.60 1.05 3.99
N ALA A 218 14.05 0.26 4.91
CA ALA A 218 12.79 -0.46 4.70
C ALA A 218 11.61 0.52 4.53
N ALA A 219 11.51 1.54 5.39
CA ALA A 219 10.46 2.55 5.31
C ALA A 219 10.55 3.35 4.00
N PHE A 220 11.77 3.71 3.59
CA PHE A 220 12.00 4.42 2.33
C PHE A 220 11.63 3.56 1.12
N ALA A 221 12.02 2.28 1.14
CA ALA A 221 11.67 1.35 0.08
C ALA A 221 10.15 1.14 -0.05
N ALA A 222 9.41 1.17 1.06
CA ALA A 222 7.95 1.03 1.06
C ALA A 222 7.24 2.29 0.52
N GLN A 223 7.75 3.48 0.83
CA GLN A 223 7.09 4.77 0.53
C GLN A 223 7.52 5.38 -0.80
N SER A 224 8.79 5.20 -1.21
CA SER A 224 9.37 5.86 -2.38
C SER A 224 8.63 5.51 -3.68
N GLY A 225 8.36 6.52 -4.50
CA GLY A 225 7.71 6.40 -5.81
C GLY A 225 7.97 7.65 -6.66
N LEU A 226 7.40 7.69 -7.86
CA LEU A 226 7.50 8.86 -8.74
C LEU A 226 6.77 10.06 -8.14
N GLY A 227 7.41 11.23 -8.16
CA GLY A 227 6.85 12.47 -7.64
C GLY A 227 6.73 12.54 -6.11
N TRP A 228 7.38 11.63 -5.38
CA TRP A 228 7.36 11.66 -3.92
C TRP A 228 8.43 12.59 -3.37
N ASP A 229 8.00 13.61 -2.62
CA ASP A 229 8.88 14.55 -1.95
C ASP A 229 9.37 14.00 -0.60
N VAL A 230 10.67 14.07 -0.35
CA VAL A 230 11.25 13.65 0.92
C VAL A 230 11.36 14.83 1.86
N THR A 231 10.57 14.82 2.94
CA THR A 231 10.58 15.88 3.94
C THR A 231 11.49 15.55 5.12
N PRO A 232 12.19 16.54 5.71
CA PRO A 232 12.95 16.35 6.95
C PRO A 232 12.13 15.76 8.08
N SER A 233 10.86 16.17 8.22
CA SER A 233 9.95 15.66 9.24
C SER A 233 9.65 14.17 9.08
N TRP A 234 9.48 13.69 7.83
CA TRP A 234 9.30 12.28 7.57
C TRP A 234 10.53 11.46 7.97
N LEU A 235 11.74 11.94 7.60
CA LEU A 235 13.00 11.27 7.98
C LEU A 235 13.17 11.20 9.49
N ILE A 236 12.89 12.29 10.22
CA ILE A 236 12.92 12.33 11.67
C ILE A 236 11.94 11.31 12.26
N ALA A 237 10.71 11.25 11.74
CA ALA A 237 9.68 10.32 12.21
C ALA A 237 10.11 8.85 12.01
N GLN A 238 10.78 8.53 10.91
CA GLN A 238 11.30 7.17 10.69
C GLN A 238 12.48 6.81 11.59
N LEU A 239 13.30 7.78 11.97
CA LEU A 239 14.45 7.57 12.86
C LEU A 239 14.06 7.63 14.34
N HIS A 240 12.92 8.25 14.69
CA HIS A 240 12.45 8.39 16.06
C HIS A 240 11.69 7.15 16.51
N GLN A 241 12.41 6.04 16.67
CA GLN A 241 11.87 4.76 17.12
C GLN A 241 11.80 4.68 18.66
N SER A 242 11.08 3.69 19.17
CA SER A 242 11.02 3.44 20.62
C SER A 242 12.43 3.27 21.19
N GLY A 243 12.75 4.03 22.23
CA GLY A 243 14.09 4.09 22.81
C GLY A 243 14.97 5.25 22.30
N VAL A 244 14.58 5.90 21.19
CA VAL A 244 15.24 7.12 20.74
C VAL A 244 14.63 8.32 21.46
N GLN A 245 15.48 9.08 22.16
CA GLN A 245 15.07 10.28 22.88
C GLN A 245 14.94 11.47 21.93
N ARG A 246 15.90 11.64 21.02
CA ARG A 246 15.94 12.78 20.09
C ARG A 246 16.72 12.45 18.81
N VAL A 247 16.23 12.98 17.69
CA VAL A 247 16.90 12.95 16.40
C VAL A 247 17.25 14.37 15.98
N VAL A 248 18.51 14.63 15.70
CA VAL A 248 18.99 15.91 15.12
C VAL A 248 19.40 15.64 13.68
N LEU A 249 18.49 15.93 12.75
CA LEU A 249 18.76 15.78 11.32
C LEU A 249 19.65 16.92 10.84
N GLN A 250 20.78 16.57 10.23
CA GLN A 250 21.76 17.50 9.68
C GLN A 250 21.64 17.65 8.16
N ALA A 251 21.24 16.57 7.49
CA ALA A 251 20.94 16.54 6.05
C ALA A 251 19.89 15.48 5.74
N PRO A 252 18.94 15.78 4.83
CA PRO A 252 18.67 17.08 4.21
C PRO A 252 18.00 18.06 5.19
N THR A 253 18.32 19.35 5.09
CA THR A 253 17.72 20.41 5.92
C THR A 253 16.42 20.95 5.33
N ASN A 254 16.25 20.80 4.02
CA ASN A 254 15.06 21.23 3.28
C ASN A 254 14.34 20.03 2.66
N VAL A 255 13.11 20.25 2.23
CA VAL A 255 12.37 19.27 1.43
C VAL A 255 13.12 18.98 0.14
N VAL A 256 13.34 17.70 -0.15
CA VAL A 256 13.84 17.25 -1.45
C VAL A 256 12.65 17.03 -2.35
N VAL A 257 12.44 17.98 -3.27
CA VAL A 257 11.29 17.94 -4.19
C VAL A 257 11.62 17.08 -5.40
N CYS A 258 10.71 16.17 -5.75
CA CYS A 258 10.79 15.32 -6.93
C CYS A 258 9.65 15.64 -7.91
N GLY A 259 9.99 15.95 -9.15
CA GLY A 259 8.98 16.11 -10.21
C GLY A 259 8.27 14.78 -10.52
N SER A 260 7.17 14.86 -11.26
CA SER A 260 6.32 13.69 -11.59
C SER A 260 7.05 12.55 -12.34
N SER A 261 8.17 12.85 -13.00
CA SER A 261 9.02 11.86 -13.69
C SER A 261 10.29 11.50 -12.91
N GLN A 262 10.42 12.02 -11.68
CA GLN A 262 11.57 11.81 -10.80
C GLN A 262 11.17 10.96 -9.60
N ALA A 263 12.12 10.18 -9.09
CA ALA A 263 11.93 9.42 -7.84
C ALA A 263 13.14 9.63 -6.92
N PRO A 264 12.92 9.75 -5.61
CA PRO A 264 14.03 9.81 -4.67
C PRO A 264 14.62 8.42 -4.44
N ALA A 265 15.94 8.36 -4.25
CA ALA A 265 16.65 7.18 -3.78
C ALA A 265 17.55 7.56 -2.61
N LEU A 266 17.67 6.68 -1.62
CA LEU A 266 18.61 6.89 -0.51
C LEU A 266 20.05 6.89 -1.04
N GLY A 267 20.78 7.93 -0.64
CA GLY A 267 22.23 8.01 -0.79
C GLY A 267 22.96 7.43 0.41
N ALA A 268 24.12 8.02 0.74
CA ALA A 268 24.84 7.65 1.95
C ALA A 268 24.01 7.97 3.20
N ILE A 269 23.95 7.01 4.13
CA ILE A 269 23.27 7.17 5.43
C ILE A 269 24.36 7.23 6.50
N ASN A 270 24.50 8.38 7.13
CA ASN A 270 25.48 8.65 8.17
C ASN A 270 24.76 8.94 9.49
N LEU A 271 24.51 7.90 10.28
CA LEU A 271 23.95 8.04 11.61
C LEU A 271 25.06 7.99 12.63
N THR A 272 25.09 8.95 13.55
CA THR A 272 26.04 8.99 14.64
C THR A 272 25.34 8.97 15.98
N MET A 273 25.75 8.09 16.90
CA MET A 273 25.28 8.13 18.26
C MET A 273 25.95 9.29 18.98
N ALA A 274 25.17 10.33 19.32
CA ALA A 274 25.67 11.54 19.93
C ALA A 274 25.68 11.50 21.47
N GLY A 275 24.95 10.53 22.04
CA GLY A 275 24.90 10.34 23.49
C GLY A 275 23.62 9.71 23.98
N ARG A 276 23.47 9.70 25.31
CA ARG A 276 22.25 9.31 26.04
C ARG A 276 21.73 10.52 26.79
N ASP A 277 20.44 10.78 26.71
CA ASP A 277 19.80 11.94 27.33
C ASP A 277 18.44 11.55 27.93
N ARG A 278 17.90 12.37 28.86
CA ARG A 278 16.62 12.11 29.57
C ARG A 278 15.46 12.88 28.96
#